data_63cd3b1eaffd7a25d358e87bd7315cb6
#
_entry.id   63cd3b1eaffd7a25d358e87bd7315cb6
#
_cell.length_a   1.000
_cell.length_b   1.000
_cell.length_c   1.000
_cell.angle_alpha   90.00
_cell.angle_beta   90.00
_cell.angle_gamma   90.00
#
_symmetry.space_group_name_H-M   'P 1'
#
loop_
_entity.id
_entity.type
_entity.pdbx_description
1 polymer ?
#
loop_
_entity_poly.entity_id
_entity_poly.type
_entity_poly.pdbx_seq_one_letter_code
_entity_poly.pdbx_strand_id
1 'polypeptide(L)'
;FFSFSGLMLFFPLLLPVLVFDSIGSRTLLFKQERIGRNQKPFILIKFRTMLPGTPSIASHLSSASAVTSVGKILRRTKLDELPQLWNVLKGEMSLVGPRPCLTNQNELIQERETLGVYDIRPGITGLAQIQGIDMSNPQLLAEVDARMLTTLNLKNYFRYIFLTLMGKGLGDKINLN
;
A
#
# COMPACT_ATOMS: atom_id res chain seq x y z
N PHE A 1 -8.79 5.24 -16.58
CA PHE A 1 -8.91 4.15 -17.58
C PHE A 1 -8.10 2.93 -17.15
N PHE A 2 -6.80 3.06 -16.88
CA PHE A 2 -5.92 1.94 -16.47
C PHE A 2 -6.35 1.20 -15.21
N SER A 3 -6.92 1.89 -14.21
CA SER A 3 -7.37 1.26 -12.97
C SER A 3 -8.62 0.39 -13.17
N PHE A 4 -9.52 0.78 -14.07
CA PHE A 4 -10.70 0.00 -14.41
C PHE A 4 -10.33 -1.26 -15.21
N SER A 5 -9.44 -1.11 -16.20
CA SER A 5 -8.93 -2.24 -16.99
C SER A 5 -8.14 -3.23 -16.12
N GLY A 6 -7.34 -2.71 -15.17
CA GLY A 6 -6.63 -3.54 -14.20
C GLY A 6 -7.59 -4.34 -13.32
N LEU A 7 -8.66 -3.70 -12.82
CA LEU A 7 -9.66 -4.39 -12.00
C LEU A 7 -10.37 -5.51 -12.78
N MET A 8 -10.75 -5.25 -14.03
CA MET A 8 -11.39 -6.25 -14.90
C MET A 8 -10.46 -7.42 -15.25
N LEU A 9 -9.18 -7.16 -15.52
CA LEU A 9 -8.22 -8.20 -15.90
C LEU A 9 -7.84 -9.11 -14.73
N PHE A 10 -7.77 -8.57 -13.52
CA PHE A 10 -7.37 -9.33 -12.32
C PHE A 10 -8.55 -9.91 -11.54
N PHE A 11 -9.78 -9.49 -11.81
CA PHE A 11 -10.98 -10.00 -11.13
C PHE A 11 -11.14 -11.53 -11.21
N PRO A 12 -10.97 -12.19 -12.37
CA PRO A 12 -11.08 -13.66 -12.43
C PRO A 12 -9.95 -14.39 -11.66
N LEU A 13 -8.76 -13.80 -11.56
CA LEU A 13 -7.66 -14.35 -10.75
C LEU A 13 -7.92 -14.26 -9.24
N LEU A 14 -8.79 -13.34 -8.82
CA LEU A 14 -9.16 -13.15 -7.41
C LEU A 14 -10.28 -14.09 -6.96
N LEU A 15 -11.10 -14.61 -7.88
CA LEU A 15 -12.22 -15.50 -7.56
C LEU A 15 -11.81 -16.73 -6.70
N PRO A 16 -10.73 -17.47 -7.01
CA PRO A 16 -10.27 -18.58 -6.17
C PRO A 16 -9.82 -18.13 -4.78
N VAL A 17 -9.18 -16.96 -4.70
CA VAL A 17 -8.71 -16.39 -3.42
C VAL A 17 -9.90 -15.98 -2.55
N LEU A 18 -10.93 -15.41 -3.16
CA LEU A 18 -12.17 -15.01 -2.51
C LEU A 18 -12.92 -16.20 -1.91
N VAL A 19 -12.91 -17.34 -2.62
CA VAL A 19 -13.58 -18.58 -2.17
C VAL A 19 -12.78 -19.24 -1.04
N PHE A 20 -11.44 -19.25 -1.10
CA PHE A 20 -10.61 -19.88 -0.07
C PHE A 20 -10.56 -19.10 1.25
N ASP A 21 -10.61 -17.76 1.20
CA ASP A 21 -10.55 -16.91 2.40
C ASP A 21 -11.91 -16.81 3.11
N SER A 22 -13.01 -17.00 2.40
CA SER A 22 -14.37 -17.06 2.99
C SER A 22 -14.58 -18.24 3.93
N ILE A 23 -13.73 -19.26 3.87
CA ILE A 23 -13.78 -20.44 4.76
C ILE A 23 -13.13 -20.16 6.12
N GLY A 24 -12.22 -19.16 6.22
CA GLY A 24 -11.46 -18.88 7.46
C GLY A 24 -11.68 -17.52 8.10
N SER A 25 -12.15 -16.51 7.36
CA SER A 25 -12.40 -15.17 7.92
C SER A 25 -13.75 -14.63 7.45
N ARG A 26 -14.60 -14.20 8.40
CA ARG A 26 -15.94 -13.63 8.10
C ARG A 26 -15.91 -12.32 7.30
N THR A 27 -14.75 -11.71 7.06
CA THR A 27 -14.60 -10.45 6.34
C THR A 27 -13.40 -10.47 5.41
N LEU A 28 -13.67 -10.48 4.11
CA LEU A 28 -12.70 -10.51 3.04
C LEU A 28 -11.84 -9.24 2.95
N LEU A 29 -12.45 -8.09 3.16
CA LEU A 29 -11.79 -6.80 3.05
C LEU A 29 -11.35 -6.27 4.41
N PHE A 30 -10.16 -5.70 4.43
CA PHE A 30 -9.64 -4.92 5.52
C PHE A 30 -9.70 -3.44 5.13
N LYS A 31 -10.27 -2.63 6.03
CA LYS A 31 -10.40 -1.18 5.87
C LYS A 31 -9.59 -0.50 6.96
N GLN A 32 -8.80 0.50 6.59
CA GLN A 32 -7.94 1.22 7.52
C GLN A 32 -7.85 2.68 7.14
N GLU A 33 -8.03 3.56 8.12
CA GLU A 33 -7.85 4.99 7.91
C GLU A 33 -6.39 5.34 7.65
N ARG A 34 -6.15 6.18 6.67
CA ARG A 34 -4.83 6.64 6.22
C ARG A 34 -4.86 8.12 5.88
N ILE A 35 -3.69 8.75 5.93
CA ILE A 35 -3.51 10.13 5.52
C ILE A 35 -3.30 10.19 4.00
N GLY A 36 -4.12 11.01 3.33
CA GLY A 36 -4.08 11.27 1.90
C GLY A 36 -3.52 12.63 1.55
N ARG A 37 -3.85 13.09 0.32
CA ARG A 37 -3.48 14.42 -0.19
C ARG A 37 -4.04 15.52 0.70
N ASN A 38 -3.27 16.59 0.90
CA ASN A 38 -3.60 17.73 1.79
C ASN A 38 -3.94 17.26 3.22
N GLN A 39 -3.31 16.17 3.66
CA GLN A 39 -3.53 15.54 4.98
C GLN A 39 -4.98 15.08 5.23
N LYS A 40 -5.82 14.99 4.20
CA LYS A 40 -7.20 14.53 4.34
C LYS A 40 -7.22 13.03 4.60
N PRO A 41 -7.86 12.55 5.68
CA PRO A 41 -7.97 11.12 5.93
C PRO A 41 -8.87 10.45 4.88
N PHE A 42 -8.56 9.21 4.53
CA PHE A 42 -9.39 8.37 3.67
C PHE A 42 -9.32 6.92 4.13
N ILE A 43 -10.28 6.10 3.69
CA ILE A 43 -10.33 4.67 4.02
C ILE A 43 -9.63 3.87 2.94
N LEU A 44 -8.44 3.38 3.25
CA LEU A 44 -7.70 2.45 2.40
C LEU A 44 -8.33 1.06 2.48
N ILE A 45 -8.52 0.42 1.33
CA ILE A 45 -9.14 -0.89 1.20
C ILE A 45 -8.12 -1.89 0.69
N LYS A 46 -7.96 -3.04 1.38
CA LYS A 46 -7.12 -4.15 0.92
C LYS A 46 -7.74 -5.50 1.31
N PHE A 47 -7.25 -6.59 0.74
CA PHE A 47 -7.64 -7.91 1.23
C PHE A 47 -7.08 -8.15 2.61
N ARG A 48 -7.87 -8.82 3.45
CA ARG A 48 -7.45 -9.21 4.78
C ARG A 48 -6.45 -10.37 4.68
N THR A 49 -5.25 -10.14 5.19
CA THR A 49 -4.16 -11.12 5.18
C THR A 49 -3.79 -11.60 6.59
N MET A 50 -4.45 -11.04 7.61
CA MET A 50 -4.18 -11.35 9.02
C MET A 50 -5.44 -11.88 9.70
N LEU A 51 -5.24 -12.65 10.77
CA LEU A 51 -6.31 -13.22 11.57
C LEU A 51 -7.24 -12.13 12.13
N PRO A 52 -8.55 -12.42 12.27
CA PRO A 52 -9.48 -11.52 12.94
C PRO A 52 -8.99 -11.19 14.37
N GLY A 53 -9.16 -9.93 14.79
CA GLY A 53 -8.70 -9.47 16.10
C GLY A 53 -7.25 -8.99 16.15
N THR A 54 -6.47 -9.12 15.06
CA THR A 54 -5.12 -8.56 15.01
C THR A 54 -5.17 -7.02 15.10
N PRO A 55 -4.37 -6.37 15.96
CA PRO A 55 -4.34 -4.93 16.08
C PRO A 55 -4.04 -4.22 14.75
N SER A 56 -4.72 -3.09 14.52
CA SER A 56 -4.53 -2.26 13.31
C SER A 56 -3.33 -1.32 13.49
N ILE A 57 -2.12 -1.88 13.42
CA ILE A 57 -0.84 -1.18 13.58
C ILE A 57 -0.03 -1.20 12.27
N ALA A 58 1.07 -0.46 12.22
CA ALA A 58 1.97 -0.49 11.08
C ALA A 58 2.54 -1.89 10.85
N SER A 59 2.70 -2.29 9.59
CA SER A 59 3.06 -3.68 9.23
C SER A 59 4.38 -4.15 9.84
N HIS A 60 5.37 -3.28 9.99
CA HIS A 60 6.66 -3.60 10.62
C HIS A 60 6.57 -3.86 12.14
N LEU A 61 5.48 -3.43 12.78
CA LEU A 61 5.19 -3.69 14.20
C LEU A 61 4.30 -4.92 14.42
N SER A 62 3.79 -5.53 13.35
CA SER A 62 2.87 -6.64 13.42
C SER A 62 3.61 -7.97 13.57
N SER A 63 3.03 -8.93 14.32
CA SER A 63 3.59 -10.28 14.45
C SER A 63 3.41 -11.08 13.15
N ALA A 64 4.46 -11.77 12.73
CA ALA A 64 4.42 -12.69 11.58
C ALA A 64 3.44 -13.85 11.78
N SER A 65 3.24 -14.30 13.04
CA SER A 65 2.31 -15.36 13.39
C SER A 65 0.85 -15.02 13.15
N ALA A 66 0.51 -13.71 13.09
CA ALA A 66 -0.85 -13.26 12.80
C ALA A 66 -1.20 -13.32 11.29
N VAL A 67 -0.24 -13.56 10.40
CA VAL A 67 -0.48 -13.63 8.96
C VAL A 67 -0.96 -15.02 8.57
N THR A 68 -2.12 -15.09 7.91
CA THR A 68 -2.68 -16.37 7.41
C THR A 68 -1.80 -16.96 6.29
N SER A 69 -1.89 -18.27 6.04
CA SER A 69 -1.14 -18.92 4.95
C SER A 69 -1.47 -18.31 3.58
N VAL A 70 -2.74 -18.06 3.30
CA VAL A 70 -3.20 -17.35 2.10
C VAL A 70 -2.71 -15.90 2.12
N GLY A 71 -2.74 -15.23 3.27
CA GLY A 71 -2.22 -13.88 3.46
C GLY A 71 -0.75 -13.73 3.12
N LYS A 72 0.09 -14.74 3.40
CA LYS A 72 1.51 -14.76 3.00
C LYS A 72 1.67 -14.72 1.48
N ILE A 73 0.87 -15.51 0.76
CA ILE A 73 0.89 -15.55 -0.71
C ILE A 73 0.43 -14.19 -1.27
N LEU A 74 -0.70 -13.66 -0.77
CA LEU A 74 -1.24 -12.38 -1.22
C LEU A 74 -0.24 -11.24 -1.04
N ARG A 75 0.40 -11.15 0.12
CA ARG A 75 1.43 -10.13 0.41
C ARG A 75 2.67 -10.30 -0.47
N ARG A 76 3.14 -11.54 -0.65
CA ARG A 76 4.29 -11.82 -1.51
C ARG A 76 4.06 -11.42 -2.97
N THR A 77 2.83 -11.55 -3.45
CA THR A 77 2.41 -11.19 -4.82
C THR A 77 1.84 -9.79 -4.94
N LYS A 78 1.68 -9.05 -3.82
CA LYS A 78 0.97 -7.75 -3.73
C LYS A 78 -0.49 -7.78 -4.18
N LEU A 79 -1.07 -8.95 -4.34
CA LEU A 79 -2.48 -9.10 -4.70
C LEU A 79 -3.41 -8.57 -3.59
N ASP A 80 -2.94 -8.53 -2.35
CA ASP A 80 -3.71 -7.93 -1.25
C ASP A 80 -3.95 -6.43 -1.42
N GLU A 81 -3.17 -5.75 -2.23
CA GLU A 81 -3.31 -4.32 -2.50
C GLU A 81 -4.23 -4.01 -3.70
N LEU A 82 -4.70 -5.01 -4.46
CA LEU A 82 -5.58 -4.79 -5.61
C LEU A 82 -6.87 -4.00 -5.29
N PRO A 83 -7.54 -4.18 -4.14
CA PRO A 83 -8.71 -3.37 -3.82
C PRO A 83 -8.42 -1.86 -3.72
N GLN A 84 -7.16 -1.44 -3.55
CA GLN A 84 -6.77 -0.02 -3.58
C GLN A 84 -6.99 0.63 -4.95
N LEU A 85 -7.13 -0.15 -6.03
CA LEU A 85 -7.55 0.37 -7.33
C LEU A 85 -8.92 1.08 -7.25
N TRP A 86 -9.77 0.68 -6.31
CA TRP A 86 -11.01 1.39 -6.01
C TRP A 86 -10.74 2.78 -5.40
N ASN A 87 -9.75 2.91 -4.51
CA ASN A 87 -9.33 4.21 -3.99
C ASN A 87 -8.75 5.10 -5.10
N VAL A 88 -8.04 4.49 -6.08
CA VAL A 88 -7.54 5.23 -7.25
C VAL A 88 -8.69 5.72 -8.13
N LEU A 89 -9.71 4.90 -8.38
CA LEU A 89 -10.90 5.29 -9.15
C LEU A 89 -11.68 6.42 -8.48
N LYS A 90 -11.77 6.41 -7.16
CA LYS A 90 -12.37 7.49 -6.37
C LYS A 90 -11.53 8.78 -6.35
N GLY A 91 -10.27 8.73 -6.81
CA GLY A 91 -9.36 9.86 -6.75
C GLY A 91 -8.72 10.12 -5.38
N GLU A 92 -8.88 9.22 -4.42
CA GLU A 92 -8.23 9.26 -3.11
C GLU A 92 -6.74 8.89 -3.20
N MET A 93 -6.39 8.03 -4.16
CA MET A 93 -5.04 7.55 -4.44
C MET A 93 -4.65 7.73 -5.91
N SER A 94 -3.37 7.48 -6.20
CA SER A 94 -2.81 7.28 -7.55
C SER A 94 -2.16 5.89 -7.63
N LEU A 95 -1.84 5.40 -8.83
CA LEU A 95 -1.02 4.18 -8.96
C LEU A 95 0.38 4.42 -8.41
N VAL A 96 0.96 5.61 -8.68
CA VAL A 96 2.30 6.00 -8.22
C VAL A 96 2.19 7.21 -7.30
N GLY A 97 2.82 7.12 -6.13
CA GLY A 97 2.82 8.16 -5.10
C GLY A 97 3.49 7.65 -3.81
N PRO A 98 3.65 8.53 -2.81
CA PRO A 98 4.09 8.14 -1.47
C PRO A 98 3.12 7.14 -0.84
N ARG A 99 3.64 6.11 -0.14
CA ARG A 99 2.77 5.16 0.55
C ARG A 99 1.98 5.87 1.67
N PRO A 100 0.64 5.75 1.75
CA PRO A 100 -0.14 6.45 2.76
C PRO A 100 0.18 5.94 4.17
N CYS A 101 0.48 6.87 5.09
CA CYS A 101 0.77 6.58 6.49
C CYS A 101 -0.51 6.44 7.32
N LEU A 102 -0.38 5.88 8.53
CA LEU A 102 -1.44 5.85 9.53
C LEU A 102 -1.62 7.24 10.17
N THR A 103 -2.80 7.49 10.71
CA THR A 103 -3.13 8.75 11.39
C THR A 103 -2.36 8.97 12.69
N ASN A 104 -1.79 7.90 13.27
CA ASN A 104 -1.00 7.95 14.51
C ASN A 104 0.53 7.98 14.27
N GLN A 105 1.00 8.09 13.03
CA GLN A 105 2.43 8.19 12.70
C GLN A 105 2.87 9.66 12.67
N ASN A 106 2.79 10.34 13.81
CA ASN A 106 2.96 11.80 13.91
C ASN A 106 4.30 12.30 13.38
N GLU A 107 5.40 11.62 13.67
CA GLU A 107 6.73 11.98 13.19
C GLU A 107 6.78 11.98 11.65
N LEU A 108 6.32 10.88 11.02
CA LEU A 108 6.29 10.79 9.55
C LEU A 108 5.35 11.84 8.93
N ILE A 109 4.23 12.13 9.59
CA ILE A 109 3.29 13.16 9.13
C ILE A 109 3.97 14.52 9.13
N GLN A 110 4.66 14.87 10.20
CA GLN A 110 5.35 16.16 10.36
C GLN A 110 6.51 16.31 9.34
N GLU A 111 7.33 15.28 9.17
CA GLU A 111 8.43 15.29 8.19
C GLU A 111 7.91 15.46 6.76
N ARG A 112 6.87 14.71 6.38
CA ARG A 112 6.25 14.83 5.05
C ARG A 112 5.55 16.17 4.82
N GLU A 113 4.97 16.77 5.84
CA GLU A 113 4.36 18.10 5.77
C GLU A 113 5.44 19.16 5.48
N THR A 114 6.51 19.14 6.24
CA THR A 114 7.66 20.07 6.07
C THR A 114 8.25 20.00 4.65
N LEU A 115 8.28 18.81 4.05
CA LEU A 115 8.83 18.57 2.71
C LEU A 115 7.78 18.65 1.58
N GLY A 116 6.53 19.04 1.85
CA GLY A 116 5.48 19.20 0.84
C GLY A 116 5.00 17.90 0.20
N VAL A 117 5.22 16.75 0.85
CA VAL A 117 4.86 15.43 0.29
C VAL A 117 3.35 15.27 0.13
N TYR A 118 2.55 16.00 0.90
CA TYR A 118 1.09 15.94 0.84
C TYR A 118 0.45 16.72 -0.32
N ASP A 119 1.23 17.38 -1.15
CA ASP A 119 0.72 18.09 -2.34
C ASP A 119 0.22 17.12 -3.42
N ILE A 120 0.65 15.87 -3.37
CA ILE A 120 0.22 14.82 -4.32
C ILE A 120 -0.61 13.72 -3.62
N ARG A 121 -1.32 12.93 -4.45
CA ARG A 121 -2.05 11.77 -3.95
C ARG A 121 -1.09 10.67 -3.52
N PRO A 122 -1.37 9.94 -2.43
CA PRO A 122 -0.62 8.73 -2.09
C PRO A 122 -0.76 7.68 -3.19
N GLY A 123 0.22 6.77 -3.26
CA GLY A 123 0.30 5.75 -4.30
C GLY A 123 0.23 4.32 -3.78
N ILE A 124 -0.13 3.40 -4.69
CA ILE A 124 0.03 1.95 -4.48
C ILE A 124 1.51 1.60 -4.53
N THR A 125 2.28 2.22 -5.44
CA THR A 125 3.74 2.09 -5.52
C THR A 125 4.41 3.46 -5.58
N GLY A 126 5.71 3.51 -5.31
CA GLY A 126 6.50 4.73 -5.35
C GLY A 126 7.99 4.48 -5.17
N LEU A 127 8.78 5.55 -5.21
CA LEU A 127 10.25 5.46 -5.15
C LEU A 127 10.73 4.77 -3.87
N ALA A 128 10.22 5.16 -2.71
CA ALA A 128 10.60 4.57 -1.44
C ALA A 128 10.27 3.07 -1.38
N GLN A 129 9.07 2.67 -1.85
CA GLN A 129 8.67 1.27 -1.85
C GLN A 129 9.60 0.41 -2.72
N ILE A 130 9.94 0.84 -3.96
CA ILE A 130 10.84 0.08 -4.83
C ILE A 130 12.29 0.04 -4.33
N GLN A 131 12.69 0.98 -3.46
CA GLN A 131 13.97 0.99 -2.77
C GLN A 131 13.97 0.19 -1.46
N GLY A 132 12.80 -0.35 -1.06
CA GLY A 132 12.65 -1.11 0.18
C GLY A 132 12.73 -0.24 1.45
N ILE A 133 12.48 1.07 1.32
CA ILE A 133 12.41 2.00 2.44
C ILE A 133 10.98 1.97 2.98
N ASP A 134 10.86 1.71 4.27
CA ASP A 134 9.58 1.60 4.98
C ASP A 134 9.41 2.67 6.06
N MET A 135 8.32 2.59 6.81
CA MET A 135 7.95 3.57 7.82
C MET A 135 8.73 3.43 9.15
N SER A 136 9.74 2.57 9.23
CA SER A 136 10.62 2.44 10.41
C SER A 136 11.65 3.58 10.51
N ASN A 137 11.91 4.28 9.40
CA ASN A 137 12.73 5.48 9.38
C ASN A 137 11.94 6.63 8.73
N PRO A 138 11.20 7.41 9.53
CA PRO A 138 10.31 8.47 9.04
C PRO A 138 11.02 9.56 8.25
N GLN A 139 12.19 10.01 8.70
CA GLN A 139 12.97 11.08 8.05
C GLN A 139 13.44 10.64 6.67
N LEU A 140 14.15 9.51 6.58
CA LEU A 140 14.63 8.98 5.30
C LEU A 140 13.48 8.72 4.33
N LEU A 141 12.36 8.20 4.84
CA LEU A 141 11.17 7.95 4.03
C LEU A 141 10.61 9.26 3.45
N ALA A 142 10.47 10.30 4.27
CA ALA A 142 9.96 11.60 3.84
C ALA A 142 10.88 12.28 2.82
N GLU A 143 12.20 12.19 2.99
CA GLU A 143 13.20 12.71 2.03
C GLU A 143 13.11 12.00 0.67
N VAL A 144 12.97 10.66 0.68
CA VAL A 144 12.86 9.90 -0.57
C VAL A 144 11.52 10.16 -1.27
N ASP A 145 10.45 10.32 -0.51
CA ASP A 145 9.15 10.71 -1.06
C ASP A 145 9.21 12.13 -1.67
N ALA A 146 9.83 13.09 -1.00
CA ALA A 146 10.03 14.45 -1.54
C ALA A 146 10.89 14.42 -2.81
N ARG A 147 11.97 13.64 -2.85
CA ARG A 147 12.78 13.44 -4.05
C ARG A 147 11.96 12.84 -5.19
N MET A 148 11.05 11.93 -4.88
CA MET A 148 10.14 11.40 -5.91
C MET A 148 9.29 12.52 -6.53
N LEU A 149 8.78 13.48 -5.76
CA LEU A 149 7.97 14.59 -6.27
C LEU A 149 8.74 15.39 -7.32
N THR A 150 10.00 15.72 -7.06
CA THR A 150 10.84 16.52 -7.96
C THR A 150 11.25 15.77 -9.23
N THR A 151 11.30 14.45 -9.16
CA THR A 151 11.74 13.58 -10.27
C THR A 151 10.58 12.89 -11.00
N LEU A 152 9.35 13.06 -10.52
CA LEU A 152 8.18 12.39 -11.08
C LEU A 152 7.82 12.99 -12.45
N ASN A 153 7.99 12.19 -13.47
CA ASN A 153 7.57 12.46 -14.84
C ASN A 153 6.94 11.20 -15.43
N LEU A 154 6.38 11.27 -16.63
CA LEU A 154 5.69 10.16 -17.27
C LEU A 154 6.56 8.91 -17.38
N LYS A 155 7.85 9.07 -17.72
CA LYS A 155 8.82 7.96 -17.83
C LYS A 155 9.03 7.27 -16.46
N ASN A 156 9.28 8.05 -15.42
CA ASN A 156 9.48 7.52 -14.06
C ASN A 156 8.19 6.92 -13.50
N TYR A 157 7.03 7.50 -13.80
CA TYR A 157 5.73 6.96 -13.42
C TYR A 157 5.56 5.51 -13.90
N PHE A 158 5.73 5.25 -15.20
CA PHE A 158 5.64 3.90 -15.76
C PHE A 158 6.79 3.01 -15.32
N ARG A 159 7.99 3.55 -15.13
CA ARG A 159 9.14 2.82 -14.60
C ARG A 159 8.84 2.26 -13.19
N TYR A 160 8.23 3.04 -12.30
CA TYR A 160 7.91 2.57 -10.94
C TYR A 160 6.85 1.46 -10.98
N ILE A 161 5.82 1.58 -11.82
CA ILE A 161 4.84 0.52 -12.03
C ILE A 161 5.53 -0.75 -12.53
N PHE A 162 6.36 -0.65 -13.57
CA PHE A 162 7.08 -1.78 -14.15
C PHE A 162 7.99 -2.47 -13.12
N LEU A 163 8.79 -1.72 -12.38
CA LEU A 163 9.68 -2.27 -11.35
C LEU A 163 8.88 -3.00 -10.25
N THR A 164 7.71 -2.48 -9.89
CA THR A 164 6.82 -3.15 -8.93
C THR A 164 6.28 -4.46 -9.47
N LEU A 165 5.86 -4.51 -10.72
CA LEU A 165 5.42 -5.74 -11.39
C LEU A 165 6.54 -6.76 -11.51
N MET A 166 7.79 -6.31 -11.66
CA MET A 166 9.00 -7.15 -11.66
C MET A 166 9.47 -7.55 -10.26
N GLY A 167 8.68 -7.27 -9.23
CA GLY A 167 8.95 -7.69 -7.87
C GLY A 167 9.79 -6.75 -7.01
N LYS A 168 10.14 -5.54 -7.49
CA LYS A 168 10.79 -4.54 -6.63
C LYS A 168 9.82 -4.01 -5.58
N GLY A 169 10.32 -3.83 -4.34
CA GLY A 169 9.49 -3.39 -3.22
C GLY A 169 8.41 -4.40 -2.83
N LEU A 170 8.64 -5.70 -3.09
CA LEU A 170 7.77 -6.77 -2.63
C LEU A 170 7.88 -6.94 -1.11
N GLY A 171 6.70 -7.00 -0.50
CA GLY A 171 6.52 -7.31 0.91
C GLY A 171 6.68 -6.09 1.83
N ASP A 172 5.62 -5.83 2.61
CA ASP A 172 5.80 -5.16 3.89
C ASP A 172 6.80 -6.01 4.69
N LYS A 173 7.89 -5.43 5.15
CA LYS A 173 8.86 -6.12 6.01
C LYS A 173 8.20 -6.48 7.34
N ILE A 174 7.45 -7.57 7.36
CA ILE A 174 7.19 -8.31 8.57
C ILE A 174 8.38 -9.24 8.71
N ASN A 175 9.10 -9.17 9.83
CA ASN A 175 10.13 -10.15 10.13
C ASN A 175 9.47 -11.54 10.13
N LEU A 176 9.67 -12.28 9.05
CA LEU A 176 9.15 -13.64 8.87
C LEU A 176 10.15 -14.68 9.42
N ASN A 177 11.07 -14.22 10.32
CA ASN A 177 11.99 -15.13 11.04
C ASN A 177 11.24 -15.88 12.14
#